data_5c3ba76e1a947be7e07e4639b30c96f4
#
_entry.id   5c3ba76e1a947be7e07e4639b30c96f4
#
_cell.length_a   1.000
_cell.length_b   1.000
_cell.length_c   1.000
_cell.angle_alpha   90.00
_cell.angle_beta   90.00
_cell.angle_gamma   90.00
#
_symmetry.space_group_name_H-M   'P 1'
#
loop_
_entity.id
_entity.type
_entity.pdbx_description
1 polymer ?
#
loop_
_entity_poly.entity_id
_entity_poly.type
_entity_poly.pdbx_seq_one_letter_code
_entity_poly.pdbx_strand_id
1 'polypeptide(L)'
;IQAYFAATHEKDITLSPEAEQVAWKEKAKVTEAEIKQIKAAMRGKKGDELAAYEKQLEEATNKLPAPLPALYSVENDFKRATPIHLLERGEYTKPKDKVGARPLGVLLPDGAPERESLPENPRTKLAEWIVTPDNPLTARVMANRIWYWYFGRGIVATPNDFGKMGLRPTNPELLDWLANQFVAGGWQMKPMHRLLLHSSTWKQAYNSPAFEANMAKDPENKLLWHSSRRRLEAEEMRDSMLAVAGRLNLKMGGPSIMVPVDKELTSLLYNPKQWTIAADASEHNRRSLYLIAKRNLRLPMMDAFDAPDMQISCARRESSTHAPQALELTNGDFASAMAEAFAARLTKEAGTDPKRLTERAWQLATGRSPNAKEAALAAQYLSGNRPLREFALAVLNLNSFAYVE
;
A
#
# COMPACT_ATOMS: atom_id res chain seq x y z
N ILE A 1 26.75 2.89 -3.46
CA ILE A 1 25.56 2.09 -3.82
C ILE A 1 25.02 2.50 -5.20
N GLN A 2 24.83 3.78 -5.51
CA GLN A 2 24.26 4.25 -6.78
C GLN A 2 24.97 3.65 -8.01
N ALA A 3 26.28 3.46 -7.96
CA ALA A 3 27.05 2.89 -9.05
C ALA A 3 26.64 1.46 -9.45
N TYR A 4 26.01 0.68 -8.58
CA TYR A 4 25.45 -0.63 -8.94
C TYR A 4 24.33 -0.55 -9.97
N PHE A 5 23.70 0.62 -10.11
CA PHE A 5 22.60 0.88 -11.03
C PHE A 5 23.03 1.67 -12.28
N ALA A 6 24.31 2.01 -12.40
CA ALA A 6 24.83 2.87 -13.46
C ALA A 6 24.57 2.37 -14.90
N ALA A 7 24.47 1.05 -15.09
CA ALA A 7 24.20 0.41 -16.37
C ALA A 7 22.74 -0.08 -16.50
N THR A 8 21.84 0.32 -15.60
CA THR A 8 20.47 -0.20 -15.58
C THR A 8 19.58 0.60 -16.53
N HIS A 9 18.92 -0.07 -17.45
CA HIS A 9 17.98 0.49 -18.41
C HIS A 9 16.67 -0.29 -18.39
N GLU A 10 15.57 0.39 -18.65
CA GLU A 10 14.25 -0.22 -18.79
C GLU A 10 14.21 -1.14 -20.01
N LYS A 11 13.61 -2.30 -19.85
CA LYS A 11 13.37 -3.26 -20.92
C LYS A 11 12.25 -4.22 -20.54
N ASP A 12 11.24 -4.27 -21.39
CA ASP A 12 10.19 -5.27 -21.24
C ASP A 12 10.70 -6.66 -21.64
N ILE A 13 10.34 -7.66 -20.85
CA ILE A 13 10.62 -9.07 -21.14
C ILE A 13 9.33 -9.70 -21.66
N THR A 14 9.32 -10.02 -22.94
CA THR A 14 8.19 -10.74 -23.57
C THR A 14 8.14 -12.18 -23.07
N LEU A 15 6.97 -12.60 -22.58
CA LEU A 15 6.75 -13.93 -22.01
C LEU A 15 6.42 -15.00 -23.06
N SER A 16 6.05 -14.59 -24.26
CA SER A 16 5.73 -15.52 -25.35
C SER A 16 6.98 -16.22 -25.89
N PRO A 17 6.86 -17.46 -26.38
CA PRO A 17 7.94 -18.17 -27.07
C PRO A 17 8.48 -17.39 -28.27
N GLU A 18 9.75 -17.59 -28.62
CA GLU A 18 10.43 -16.84 -29.67
C GLU A 18 9.70 -16.95 -31.04
N ALA A 19 9.14 -18.11 -31.38
CA ALA A 19 8.36 -18.29 -32.59
C ALA A 19 7.13 -17.36 -32.65
N GLU A 20 6.44 -17.16 -31.54
CA GLU A 20 5.31 -16.21 -31.45
C GLU A 20 5.77 -14.77 -31.60
N GLN A 21 6.90 -14.42 -30.99
CA GLN A 21 7.49 -13.09 -31.10
C GLN A 21 7.86 -12.76 -32.54
N VAL A 22 8.46 -13.71 -33.27
CA VAL A 22 8.77 -13.55 -34.69
C VAL A 22 7.50 -13.38 -35.52
N ALA A 23 6.51 -14.25 -35.32
CA ALA A 23 5.23 -14.17 -36.04
C ALA A 23 4.51 -12.83 -35.76
N TRP A 24 4.55 -12.34 -34.51
CA TRP A 24 3.99 -11.04 -34.15
C TRP A 24 4.71 -9.88 -34.85
N LYS A 25 6.04 -9.90 -34.86
CA LYS A 25 6.86 -8.87 -35.51
C LYS A 25 6.60 -8.81 -37.04
N GLU A 26 6.47 -9.94 -37.68
CA GLU A 26 6.14 -9.97 -39.15
C GLU A 26 4.74 -9.38 -39.42
N LYS A 27 3.75 -9.70 -38.58
CA LYS A 27 2.40 -9.12 -38.69
C LYS A 27 2.37 -7.61 -38.42
N ALA A 28 3.16 -7.15 -37.48
CA ALA A 28 3.19 -5.73 -37.05
C ALA A 28 4.01 -4.86 -38.03
N LYS A 29 4.96 -5.41 -38.74
CA LYS A 29 6.00 -4.72 -39.53
C LYS A 29 5.48 -3.60 -40.42
N VAL A 30 4.41 -3.87 -41.20
CA VAL A 30 3.83 -2.88 -42.12
C VAL A 30 3.19 -1.74 -41.35
N THR A 31 2.41 -2.07 -40.35
CA THR A 31 1.69 -1.10 -39.51
C THR A 31 2.65 -0.25 -38.70
N GLU A 32 3.74 -0.82 -38.16
CA GLU A 32 4.79 -0.07 -37.47
C GLU A 32 5.51 0.92 -38.37
N ALA A 33 5.74 0.53 -39.65
CA ALA A 33 6.32 1.46 -40.62
C ALA A 33 5.36 2.62 -40.94
N GLU A 34 4.06 2.37 -41.07
CA GLU A 34 3.00 3.39 -41.23
C GLU A 34 2.98 4.34 -40.03
N ILE A 35 2.95 3.80 -38.81
CA ILE A 35 2.98 4.57 -37.56
C ILE A 35 4.23 5.48 -37.48
N LYS A 36 5.39 4.94 -37.89
CA LYS A 36 6.64 5.71 -37.90
C LYS A 36 6.57 6.89 -38.88
N GLN A 37 5.96 6.71 -40.04
CA GLN A 37 5.76 7.78 -41.03
C GLN A 37 4.79 8.84 -40.50
N ILE A 38 3.66 8.45 -39.92
CA ILE A 38 2.68 9.37 -39.30
C ILE A 38 3.35 10.19 -38.19
N LYS A 39 4.08 9.55 -37.30
CA LYS A 39 4.82 10.25 -36.23
C LYS A 39 5.88 11.23 -36.74
N ALA A 40 6.53 10.92 -37.86
CA ALA A 40 7.46 11.84 -38.49
C ALA A 40 6.74 13.05 -39.09
N ALA A 41 5.59 12.85 -39.75
CA ALA A 41 4.78 13.91 -40.32
C ALA A 41 4.13 14.84 -39.26
N MET A 42 3.87 14.34 -38.05
CA MET A 42 3.35 15.13 -36.93
C MET A 42 4.33 16.17 -36.40
N ARG A 43 5.62 15.99 -36.63
CA ARG A 43 6.64 16.90 -36.07
C ARG A 43 6.47 18.33 -36.60
N GLY A 44 6.30 19.28 -35.67
CA GLY A 44 6.10 20.69 -35.98
C GLY A 44 4.67 21.09 -36.38
N LYS A 45 3.72 20.18 -36.45
CA LYS A 45 2.30 20.44 -36.70
C LYS A 45 1.61 20.97 -35.45
N LYS A 46 0.53 21.77 -35.59
CA LYS A 46 -0.26 22.37 -34.51
C LYS A 46 -1.73 22.46 -34.93
N GLY A 47 -2.62 22.64 -33.94
CA GLY A 47 -4.05 22.83 -34.18
C GLY A 47 -4.71 21.67 -34.92
N ASP A 48 -5.61 22.00 -35.87
CA ASP A 48 -6.41 21.01 -36.61
C ASP A 48 -5.59 20.02 -37.42
N GLU A 49 -4.43 20.45 -37.95
CA GLU A 49 -3.52 19.54 -38.65
C GLU A 49 -2.93 18.48 -37.71
N LEU A 50 -2.57 18.85 -36.51
CA LEU A 50 -2.10 17.90 -35.49
C LEU A 50 -3.20 16.91 -35.10
N ALA A 51 -4.41 17.39 -34.86
CA ALA A 51 -5.56 16.55 -34.53
C ALA A 51 -5.89 15.53 -35.64
N ALA A 52 -5.77 15.91 -36.90
CA ALA A 52 -5.96 14.99 -38.03
C ALA A 52 -4.92 13.85 -38.03
N TYR A 53 -3.65 14.16 -37.75
CA TYR A 53 -2.60 13.14 -37.65
C TYR A 53 -2.74 12.28 -36.38
N GLU A 54 -3.19 12.83 -35.28
CA GLU A 54 -3.48 12.06 -34.04
C GLU A 54 -4.56 11.00 -34.30
N LYS A 55 -5.61 11.36 -35.06
CA LYS A 55 -6.64 10.41 -35.46
C LYS A 55 -6.09 9.31 -36.37
N GLN A 56 -5.26 9.67 -37.37
CA GLN A 56 -4.60 8.69 -38.23
C GLN A 56 -3.68 7.76 -37.41
N LEU A 57 -2.95 8.30 -36.44
CA LEU A 57 -2.10 7.53 -35.55
C LEU A 57 -2.91 6.55 -34.69
N GLU A 58 -4.06 6.97 -34.18
CA GLU A 58 -4.97 6.12 -33.42
C GLU A 58 -5.52 4.98 -34.30
N GLU A 59 -5.98 5.30 -35.50
CA GLU A 59 -6.47 4.30 -36.47
C GLU A 59 -5.38 3.29 -36.87
N ALA A 60 -4.15 3.75 -37.14
CA ALA A 60 -3.02 2.90 -37.44
C ALA A 60 -2.63 2.02 -36.22
N THR A 61 -2.62 2.60 -35.03
CA THR A 61 -2.31 1.87 -33.79
C THR A 61 -3.33 0.77 -33.50
N ASN A 62 -4.60 1.00 -33.78
CA ASN A 62 -5.67 0.01 -33.62
C ASN A 62 -5.58 -1.17 -34.61
N LYS A 63 -4.81 -1.04 -35.70
CA LYS A 63 -4.53 -2.14 -36.67
C LYS A 63 -3.40 -3.05 -36.19
N LEU A 64 -2.61 -2.65 -35.18
CA LEU A 64 -1.55 -3.51 -34.64
C LEU A 64 -2.15 -4.80 -34.06
N PRO A 65 -1.45 -5.94 -34.21
CA PRO A 65 -1.82 -7.14 -33.47
C PRO A 65 -1.82 -6.86 -31.97
N ALA A 66 -2.67 -7.57 -31.22
CA ALA A 66 -2.67 -7.45 -29.75
C ALA A 66 -1.25 -7.60 -29.20
N PRO A 67 -0.83 -6.76 -28.25
CA PRO A 67 0.52 -6.82 -27.71
C PRO A 67 0.76 -8.18 -27.03
N LEU A 68 1.95 -8.71 -27.21
CA LEU A 68 2.36 -9.95 -26.55
C LEU A 68 2.46 -9.71 -25.04
N PRO A 69 2.12 -10.71 -24.21
CA PRO A 69 2.28 -10.60 -22.78
C PRO A 69 3.76 -10.35 -22.43
N ALA A 70 4.00 -9.30 -21.67
CA ALA A 70 5.34 -8.87 -21.28
C ALA A 70 5.38 -8.51 -19.80
N LEU A 71 6.55 -8.68 -19.19
CA LEU A 71 6.88 -8.16 -17.86
C LEU A 71 7.68 -6.89 -18.00
N TYR A 72 7.26 -5.83 -17.33
CA TYR A 72 8.08 -4.63 -17.14
C TYR A 72 9.33 -4.99 -16.34
N SER A 73 10.50 -4.76 -16.90
CA SER A 73 11.76 -5.20 -16.33
C SER A 73 12.90 -4.24 -16.66
N VAL A 74 14.12 -4.65 -16.32
CA VAL A 74 15.34 -3.88 -16.55
C VAL A 74 16.48 -4.81 -17.01
N GLU A 75 17.36 -4.29 -17.85
CA GLU A 75 18.61 -4.97 -18.24
C GLU A 75 19.83 -4.14 -17.87
N ASN A 76 21.03 -4.74 -17.93
CA ASN A 76 22.29 -4.02 -17.85
C ASN A 76 22.81 -3.74 -19.27
N ASP A 77 22.98 -2.46 -19.61
CA ASP A 77 23.67 -2.03 -20.81
C ASP A 77 24.94 -1.24 -20.44
N PHE A 78 26.06 -1.93 -20.41
CA PHE A 78 27.34 -1.33 -20.03
C PHE A 78 27.85 -0.31 -21.04
N LYS A 79 27.40 -0.34 -22.29
CA LYS A 79 27.75 0.66 -23.32
C LYS A 79 27.12 2.01 -23.03
N ARG A 80 25.99 2.02 -22.35
CA ARG A 80 25.23 3.21 -21.94
C ARG A 80 25.34 3.49 -20.45
N ALA A 81 26.31 2.88 -19.74
CA ALA A 81 26.47 3.09 -18.31
C ALA A 81 26.79 4.56 -18.01
N THR A 82 26.02 5.17 -17.11
CA THR A 82 26.26 6.54 -16.66
C THR A 82 27.35 6.56 -15.60
N PRO A 83 28.48 7.29 -15.80
CA PRO A 83 29.50 7.39 -14.77
C PRO A 83 28.95 8.09 -13.53
N ILE A 84 29.20 7.53 -12.36
CA ILE A 84 28.76 8.09 -11.09
C ILE A 84 29.91 8.84 -10.45
N HIS A 85 29.65 10.04 -10.00
CA HIS A 85 30.62 10.95 -9.40
C HIS A 85 30.21 11.35 -7.98
N LEU A 86 31.19 11.65 -7.16
CA LEU A 86 30.98 12.42 -5.95
C LEU A 86 30.57 13.84 -6.35
N LEU A 87 29.49 14.34 -5.78
CA LEU A 87 28.96 15.67 -6.12
C LEU A 87 29.35 16.70 -5.06
N GLU A 88 29.78 17.88 -5.48
CA GLU A 88 30.05 18.97 -4.55
C GLU A 88 28.74 19.42 -3.87
N ARG A 89 28.61 19.16 -2.57
CA ARG A 89 27.41 19.48 -1.78
C ARG A 89 26.09 18.93 -2.37
N GLY A 90 26.17 17.83 -3.15
CA GLY A 90 25.01 17.24 -3.82
C GLY A 90 24.60 17.95 -5.13
N GLU A 91 25.33 18.96 -5.59
CA GLU A 91 25.05 19.71 -6.80
C GLU A 91 25.42 18.86 -8.04
N TYR A 92 24.43 18.45 -8.83
CA TYR A 92 24.62 17.53 -9.97
C TYR A 92 25.44 18.15 -11.11
N THR A 93 25.50 19.48 -11.21
CA THR A 93 26.29 20.20 -12.20
C THR A 93 27.78 20.31 -11.84
N LYS A 94 28.16 19.91 -10.62
CA LYS A 94 29.52 19.96 -10.08
C LYS A 94 30.07 18.59 -9.71
N PRO A 95 30.32 17.72 -10.72
CA PRO A 95 30.88 16.40 -10.46
C PRO A 95 32.35 16.54 -10.03
N LYS A 96 32.74 15.76 -8.99
CA LYS A 96 34.11 15.54 -8.53
C LYS A 96 34.60 14.16 -9.00
N ASP A 97 35.36 13.48 -8.17
CA ASP A 97 35.97 12.19 -8.50
C ASP A 97 34.90 11.15 -8.87
N LYS A 98 35.24 10.33 -9.88
CA LYS A 98 34.42 9.18 -10.25
C LYS A 98 34.49 8.15 -9.15
N VAL A 99 33.33 7.56 -8.79
CA VAL A 99 33.23 6.54 -7.75
C VAL A 99 32.78 5.20 -8.32
N GLY A 100 33.35 4.14 -7.80
CA GLY A 100 33.02 2.77 -8.16
C GLY A 100 31.86 2.18 -7.36
N ALA A 101 31.49 0.94 -7.69
CA ALA A 101 30.45 0.22 -6.97
C ALA A 101 30.96 -0.23 -5.60
N ARG A 102 30.37 0.28 -4.53
CA ARG A 102 30.68 -0.07 -3.15
C ARG A 102 29.41 -0.11 -2.31
N PRO A 103 29.23 -1.12 -1.42
CA PRO A 103 28.19 -1.10 -0.38
C PRO A 103 28.41 0.06 0.60
N LEU A 104 27.58 0.15 1.65
CA LEU A 104 27.74 1.17 2.69
C LEU A 104 29.09 1.00 3.41
N GLY A 105 29.98 1.96 3.26
CA GLY A 105 31.35 1.88 3.81
C GLY A 105 31.39 1.66 5.31
N VAL A 106 30.43 2.24 6.06
CA VAL A 106 30.32 2.08 7.53
C VAL A 106 30.03 0.63 7.96
N LEU A 107 29.57 -0.22 7.05
CA LEU A 107 29.26 -1.64 7.29
C LEU A 107 30.31 -2.58 6.68
N LEU A 108 31.41 -2.03 6.18
CA LEU A 108 32.50 -2.81 5.60
C LEU A 108 33.71 -2.76 6.55
N PRO A 109 34.59 -3.77 6.49
CA PRO A 109 35.88 -3.70 7.16
C PRO A 109 36.68 -2.46 6.75
N ASP A 110 37.49 -1.94 7.66
CA ASP A 110 38.38 -0.83 7.37
C ASP A 110 39.30 -1.16 6.19
N GLY A 111 39.46 -0.19 5.28
CA GLY A 111 40.27 -0.38 4.08
C GLY A 111 39.63 -1.22 2.97
N ALA A 112 38.38 -1.64 3.09
CA ALA A 112 37.71 -2.37 2.02
C ALA A 112 37.70 -1.54 0.72
N PRO A 113 38.25 -2.06 -0.41
CA PRO A 113 38.45 -1.31 -1.63
C PRO A 113 37.13 -0.99 -2.35
N GLU A 114 37.10 0.11 -3.07
CA GLU A 114 36.07 0.34 -4.09
C GLU A 114 36.32 -0.59 -5.29
N ARG A 115 35.25 -1.02 -5.91
CA ARG A 115 35.35 -1.73 -7.19
C ARG A 115 35.48 -0.70 -8.31
N GLU A 116 36.63 -0.67 -8.96
CA GLU A 116 36.90 0.26 -10.07
C GLU A 116 36.00 0.00 -11.27
N SER A 117 35.66 -1.26 -11.52
CA SER A 117 34.75 -1.67 -12.59
C SER A 117 33.44 -2.22 -12.03
N LEU A 118 32.35 -2.02 -12.77
CA LEU A 118 31.09 -2.68 -12.46
C LEU A 118 31.23 -4.20 -12.64
N PRO A 119 30.77 -5.02 -11.69
CA PRO A 119 30.71 -6.46 -11.87
C PRO A 119 29.72 -6.81 -12.99
N GLU A 120 29.84 -8.01 -13.56
CA GLU A 120 28.95 -8.46 -14.65
C GLU A 120 27.46 -8.33 -14.29
N ASN A 121 27.09 -8.64 -13.04
CA ASN A 121 25.73 -8.53 -12.53
C ASN A 121 25.68 -7.60 -11.29
N PRO A 122 25.79 -6.28 -11.48
CA PRO A 122 26.01 -5.36 -10.35
C PRO A 122 24.85 -5.37 -9.35
N ARG A 123 23.60 -5.41 -9.81
CA ARG A 123 22.42 -5.46 -8.93
C ARG A 123 22.36 -6.75 -8.13
N THR A 124 22.72 -7.90 -8.73
CA THR A 124 22.81 -9.18 -8.03
C THR A 124 23.86 -9.13 -6.92
N LYS A 125 25.03 -8.53 -7.20
CA LYS A 125 26.08 -8.37 -6.19
C LYS A 125 25.66 -7.47 -5.03
N LEU A 126 24.87 -6.42 -5.31
CA LEU A 126 24.29 -5.62 -4.25
C LEU A 126 23.24 -6.41 -3.45
N ALA A 127 22.39 -7.17 -4.12
CA ALA A 127 21.38 -8.01 -3.46
C ALA A 127 22.01 -9.08 -2.56
N GLU A 128 23.06 -9.77 -3.04
CA GLU A 128 23.83 -10.74 -2.25
C GLU A 128 24.37 -10.09 -0.96
N TRP A 129 24.93 -8.87 -1.06
CA TRP A 129 25.41 -8.15 0.11
C TRP A 129 24.28 -7.74 1.07
N ILE A 130 23.13 -7.31 0.55
CA ILE A 130 21.97 -6.92 1.37
C ILE A 130 21.50 -8.08 2.24
N VAL A 131 21.47 -9.29 1.69
CA VAL A 131 20.97 -10.49 2.40
C VAL A 131 22.04 -11.32 3.08
N THR A 132 23.31 -10.88 3.06
CA THR A 132 24.36 -11.61 3.78
C THR A 132 24.06 -11.65 5.27
N PRO A 133 24.32 -12.78 5.97
CA PRO A 133 24.15 -12.87 7.42
C PRO A 133 24.95 -11.83 8.21
N ASP A 134 26.08 -11.40 7.67
CA ASP A 134 26.95 -10.40 8.28
C ASP A 134 26.43 -8.96 8.16
N ASN A 135 25.38 -8.74 7.37
CA ASN A 135 24.75 -7.41 7.28
C ASN A 135 23.91 -7.17 8.53
N PRO A 136 24.32 -6.22 9.42
CA PRO A 136 23.66 -6.03 10.70
C PRO A 136 22.28 -5.35 10.60
N LEU A 137 21.92 -4.79 9.44
CA LEU A 137 20.74 -3.95 9.30
C LEU A 137 19.54 -4.68 8.71
N THR A 138 19.71 -5.43 7.62
CA THR A 138 18.57 -5.92 6.84
C THR A 138 17.60 -6.76 7.68
N ALA A 139 18.10 -7.74 8.41
CA ALA A 139 17.27 -8.59 9.26
C ALA A 139 16.62 -7.83 10.41
N ARG A 140 17.37 -6.92 11.08
CA ARG A 140 16.83 -6.07 12.16
C ARG A 140 15.75 -5.12 11.67
N VAL A 141 15.97 -4.47 10.55
CA VAL A 141 14.96 -3.56 9.95
C VAL A 141 13.70 -4.32 9.61
N MET A 142 13.79 -5.51 9.02
CA MET A 142 12.62 -6.30 8.67
C MET A 142 11.91 -6.86 9.90
N ALA A 143 12.63 -7.40 10.87
CA ALA A 143 12.07 -7.84 12.14
C ALA A 143 11.35 -6.70 12.88
N ASN A 144 11.93 -5.50 12.88
CA ASN A 144 11.33 -4.31 13.48
C ASN A 144 10.05 -3.88 12.75
N ARG A 145 9.99 -3.98 11.43
CA ARG A 145 8.78 -3.68 10.66
C ARG A 145 7.67 -4.70 10.90
N ILE A 146 8.01 -6.00 10.95
CA ILE A 146 7.04 -7.04 11.29
C ILE A 146 6.48 -6.79 12.70
N TRP A 147 7.35 -6.49 13.67
CA TRP A 147 6.95 -6.12 15.02
C TRP A 147 6.02 -4.90 15.04
N TYR A 148 6.37 -3.83 14.31
CA TYR A 148 5.54 -2.64 14.19
C TYR A 148 4.12 -2.94 13.70
N TRP A 149 3.98 -3.80 12.71
CA TRP A 149 2.66 -4.14 12.16
C TRP A 149 1.74 -4.84 13.17
N TYR A 150 2.31 -5.55 14.13
CA TYR A 150 1.55 -6.20 15.18
C TYR A 150 1.28 -5.29 16.39
N PHE A 151 2.27 -4.54 16.82
CA PHE A 151 2.21 -3.81 18.08
C PHE A 151 2.03 -2.28 17.92
N GLY A 152 1.94 -1.78 16.68
CA GLY A 152 1.74 -0.36 16.36
C GLY A 152 2.96 0.53 16.61
N ARG A 153 4.03 0.00 17.25
CA ARG A 153 5.31 0.67 17.47
C ARG A 153 6.45 -0.32 17.28
N GLY A 154 7.48 0.08 16.53
CA GLY A 154 8.69 -0.73 16.39
C GLY A 154 9.50 -0.78 17.70
N ILE A 155 10.28 -1.84 17.89
CA ILE A 155 11.30 -1.91 18.93
C ILE A 155 12.28 -0.75 18.78
N VAL A 156 12.64 -0.43 17.51
CA VAL A 156 13.21 0.86 17.11
C VAL A 156 12.06 1.71 16.55
N ALA A 157 11.69 2.79 17.27
CA ALA A 157 10.54 3.61 16.93
C ALA A 157 10.75 4.49 15.68
N THR A 158 11.99 4.59 15.17
CA THR A 158 12.37 5.24 13.91
C THR A 158 12.68 4.20 12.84
N PRO A 159 11.68 3.55 12.21
CA PRO A 159 11.89 2.34 11.39
C PRO A 159 12.67 2.57 10.10
N ASN A 160 12.82 3.83 9.66
CA ASN A 160 13.68 4.22 8.53
C ASN A 160 15.05 4.75 8.94
N ASP A 161 15.30 4.87 10.24
CA ASP A 161 16.58 5.36 10.75
C ASP A 161 17.11 4.48 11.89
N PHE A 162 18.05 3.63 11.54
CA PHE A 162 18.82 2.79 12.46
C PHE A 162 20.24 3.37 12.70
N GLY A 163 20.48 4.59 12.24
CA GLY A 163 21.74 5.30 12.40
C GLY A 163 21.81 6.12 13.70
N LYS A 164 22.79 7.03 13.74
CA LYS A 164 23.07 7.88 14.92
C LYS A 164 21.93 8.82 15.30
N MET A 165 21.11 9.23 14.31
CA MET A 165 19.98 10.14 14.51
C MET A 165 18.70 9.38 14.87
N GLY A 166 18.65 8.06 14.68
CA GLY A 166 17.53 7.22 15.06
C GLY A 166 17.45 6.96 16.55
N LEU A 167 16.28 6.54 17.00
CA LEU A 167 16.05 6.14 18.38
C LEU A 167 16.68 4.77 18.65
N ARG A 168 17.21 4.60 19.86
CA ARG A 168 17.72 3.29 20.30
C ARG A 168 16.57 2.29 20.46
N PRO A 169 16.82 0.99 20.22
CA PRO A 169 15.83 -0.05 20.47
C PRO A 169 15.43 -0.08 21.97
N THR A 170 14.14 -0.24 22.24
CA THR A 170 13.63 -0.41 23.60
C THR A 170 14.05 -1.74 24.23
N ASN A 171 14.28 -2.75 23.38
CA ASN A 171 14.78 -4.06 23.78
C ASN A 171 15.73 -4.59 22.68
N PRO A 172 17.04 -4.32 22.77
CA PRO A 172 18.01 -4.71 21.75
C PRO A 172 18.16 -6.24 21.63
N GLU A 173 18.10 -6.97 22.73
CA GLU A 173 18.25 -8.42 22.73
C GLU A 173 17.09 -9.12 22.01
N LEU A 174 15.87 -8.63 22.24
CA LEU A 174 14.70 -9.11 21.52
C LEU A 174 14.79 -8.83 20.02
N LEU A 175 15.24 -7.63 19.64
CA LEU A 175 15.41 -7.27 18.24
C LEU A 175 16.42 -8.18 17.56
N ASP A 176 17.54 -8.45 18.21
CA ASP A 176 18.60 -9.32 17.69
C ASP A 176 18.13 -10.78 17.60
N TRP A 177 17.41 -11.25 18.61
CA TRP A 177 16.83 -12.59 18.60
C TRP A 177 15.84 -12.77 17.45
N LEU A 178 14.90 -11.82 17.27
CA LEU A 178 13.94 -11.84 16.16
C LEU A 178 14.63 -11.80 14.80
N ALA A 179 15.66 -10.96 14.64
CA ALA A 179 16.43 -10.87 13.41
C ALA A 179 17.13 -12.21 13.10
N ASN A 180 17.75 -12.85 14.11
CA ASN A 180 18.37 -14.15 13.97
C ASN A 180 17.37 -15.25 13.63
N GLN A 181 16.19 -15.26 14.26
CA GLN A 181 15.10 -16.20 13.91
C GLN A 181 14.64 -16.04 12.46
N PHE A 182 14.56 -14.80 11.99
CA PHE A 182 14.17 -14.51 10.62
C PHE A 182 15.18 -15.02 9.59
N VAL A 183 16.48 -14.79 9.81
CA VAL A 183 17.57 -15.32 8.97
C VAL A 183 17.62 -16.85 9.01
N ALA A 184 17.64 -17.45 10.20
CA ALA A 184 17.67 -18.90 10.39
C ALA A 184 16.44 -19.60 9.78
N GLY A 185 15.29 -18.94 9.77
CA GLY A 185 14.07 -19.39 9.11
C GLY A 185 14.05 -19.20 7.59
N GLY A 186 15.19 -18.87 6.95
CA GLY A 186 15.30 -18.67 5.51
C GLY A 186 14.53 -17.46 4.99
N TRP A 187 14.46 -16.37 5.77
CA TRP A 187 13.79 -15.11 5.42
C TRP A 187 12.27 -15.27 5.18
N GLN A 188 11.64 -16.28 5.78
CA GLN A 188 10.24 -16.55 5.60
C GLN A 188 9.37 -15.74 6.56
N MET A 189 8.38 -15.04 6.02
CA MET A 189 7.47 -14.17 6.79
C MET A 189 6.49 -14.98 7.67
N LYS A 190 5.91 -16.07 7.14
CA LYS A 190 4.87 -16.83 7.86
C LYS A 190 5.32 -17.41 9.20
N PRO A 191 6.53 -17.97 9.36
CA PRO A 191 7.01 -18.39 10.68
C PRO A 191 7.09 -17.23 11.68
N MET A 192 7.54 -16.04 11.25
CA MET A 192 7.59 -14.86 12.09
C MET A 192 6.20 -14.42 12.53
N HIS A 193 5.23 -14.40 11.62
CA HIS A 193 3.83 -14.10 11.97
C HIS A 193 3.29 -15.07 13.02
N ARG A 194 3.52 -16.37 12.86
CA ARG A 194 3.10 -17.38 13.86
C ARG A 194 3.76 -17.14 15.21
N LEU A 195 5.06 -16.89 15.22
CA LEU A 195 5.82 -16.62 16.43
C LEU A 195 5.20 -15.47 17.24
N LEU A 196 4.92 -14.36 16.60
CA LEU A 196 4.34 -13.19 17.25
C LEU A 196 2.89 -13.41 17.70
N LEU A 197 2.04 -13.99 16.85
CA LEU A 197 0.63 -14.27 17.16
C LEU A 197 0.45 -15.28 18.31
N HIS A 198 1.40 -16.22 18.49
CA HIS A 198 1.37 -17.17 19.60
C HIS A 198 1.96 -16.61 20.90
N SER A 199 2.63 -15.44 20.86
CA SER A 199 3.24 -14.85 22.05
C SER A 199 2.19 -14.44 23.09
N SER A 200 2.56 -14.47 24.36
CA SER A 200 1.71 -13.94 25.43
C SER A 200 1.52 -12.42 25.30
N THR A 201 2.53 -11.71 24.77
CA THR A 201 2.45 -10.28 24.52
C THR A 201 1.34 -9.91 23.54
N TRP A 202 1.16 -10.69 22.45
CA TRP A 202 0.07 -10.47 21.50
C TRP A 202 -1.32 -10.74 22.11
N LYS A 203 -1.41 -11.68 23.04
CA LYS A 203 -2.67 -12.12 23.67
C LYS A 203 -3.12 -11.24 24.83
N GLN A 204 -2.41 -10.16 25.14
CA GLN A 204 -2.79 -9.26 26.22
C GLN A 204 -4.04 -8.46 25.86
N ALA A 205 -4.91 -8.24 26.86
CA ALA A 205 -6.06 -7.35 26.73
C ALA A 205 -5.63 -5.88 26.78
N TYR A 206 -6.48 -5.00 26.27
CA TYR A 206 -6.31 -3.55 26.40
C TYR A 206 -6.42 -3.10 27.87
N ASN A 207 -7.44 -3.57 28.60
CA ASN A 207 -7.69 -3.25 29.99
C ASN A 207 -7.18 -4.35 30.92
N SER A 208 -6.64 -3.95 32.07
CA SER A 208 -6.28 -4.84 33.17
C SER A 208 -6.64 -4.22 34.52
N PRO A 209 -6.81 -5.02 35.58
CA PRO A 209 -7.06 -4.49 36.93
C PRO A 209 -5.97 -3.56 37.44
N ALA A 210 -4.74 -3.68 36.94
CA ALA A 210 -3.59 -2.85 37.27
C ALA A 210 -3.36 -1.69 36.28
N PHE A 211 -4.36 -1.33 35.45
CA PHE A 211 -4.19 -0.37 34.36
C PHE A 211 -3.62 0.99 34.84
N GLU A 212 -4.23 1.60 35.84
CA GLU A 212 -3.81 2.89 36.37
C GLU A 212 -2.36 2.87 36.95
N ALA A 213 -2.04 1.81 37.67
CA ALA A 213 -0.71 1.66 38.27
C ALA A 213 0.38 1.43 37.22
N ASN A 214 0.07 0.68 36.16
CA ASN A 214 1.00 0.44 35.06
C ASN A 214 1.11 1.66 34.15
N MET A 215 0.02 2.37 33.88
CA MET A 215 0.02 3.63 33.13
C MET A 215 0.90 4.69 33.80
N ALA A 216 0.92 4.76 35.13
CA ALA A 216 1.81 5.68 35.86
C ALA A 216 3.31 5.33 35.69
N LYS A 217 3.63 4.03 35.47
CA LYS A 217 5.02 3.56 35.31
C LYS A 217 5.52 3.60 33.88
N ASP A 218 4.68 3.23 32.93
CA ASP A 218 5.00 3.16 31.52
C ASP A 218 3.83 3.68 30.65
N PRO A 219 3.63 5.02 30.62
CA PRO A 219 2.52 5.64 29.88
C PRO A 219 2.63 5.47 28.38
N GLU A 220 3.84 5.24 27.85
CA GLU A 220 4.06 5.01 26.42
C GLU A 220 3.95 3.54 26.02
N ASN A 221 3.60 2.65 26.94
CA ASN A 221 3.52 1.21 26.71
C ASN A 221 4.76 0.62 26.04
N LYS A 222 5.95 1.11 26.40
CA LYS A 222 7.24 0.63 25.85
C LYS A 222 7.53 -0.83 26.22
N LEU A 223 7.04 -1.25 27.37
CA LEU A 223 7.18 -2.62 27.87
C LEU A 223 6.05 -3.56 27.44
N LEU A 224 5.10 -3.04 26.66
CA LEU A 224 3.96 -3.80 26.12
C LEU A 224 3.17 -4.54 27.22
N TRP A 225 2.83 -3.84 28.30
CA TRP A 225 2.08 -4.39 29.42
C TRP A 225 0.57 -4.49 29.14
N HIS A 226 0.07 -3.93 28.01
CA HIS A 226 -1.28 -4.07 27.50
C HIS A 226 -1.31 -4.03 25.97
N SER A 227 -2.40 -4.47 25.35
CA SER A 227 -2.67 -4.27 23.92
C SER A 227 -2.86 -2.77 23.64
N SER A 228 -2.24 -2.26 22.58
CA SER A 228 -2.44 -0.86 22.18
C SER A 228 -3.71 -0.71 21.37
N ARG A 229 -4.57 0.23 21.78
CA ARG A 229 -5.72 0.62 20.96
C ARG A 229 -5.24 1.28 19.68
N ARG A 230 -5.72 0.83 18.53
CA ARG A 230 -5.41 1.44 17.24
C ARG A 230 -6.66 1.71 16.42
N ARG A 231 -6.65 2.80 15.67
CA ARG A 231 -7.66 3.06 14.65
C ARG A 231 -7.42 2.13 13.46
N LEU A 232 -8.49 1.69 12.80
CA LEU A 232 -8.39 1.00 11.51
C LEU A 232 -7.73 1.92 10.48
N GLU A 233 -6.85 1.36 9.66
CA GLU A 233 -6.28 2.05 8.51
C GLU A 233 -7.35 2.24 7.42
N ALA A 234 -7.09 3.12 6.44
CA ALA A 234 -8.05 3.46 5.39
C ALA A 234 -8.59 2.22 4.67
N GLU A 235 -7.71 1.29 4.31
CA GLU A 235 -8.07 0.05 3.62
C GLU A 235 -8.86 -0.91 4.52
N GLU A 236 -8.48 -1.00 5.80
CA GLU A 236 -9.19 -1.81 6.79
C GLU A 236 -10.59 -1.25 7.05
N MET A 237 -10.71 0.07 7.17
CA MET A 237 -12.00 0.76 7.35
C MET A 237 -12.94 0.48 6.19
N ARG A 238 -12.48 0.67 4.95
CA ARG A 238 -13.28 0.40 3.75
C ARG A 238 -13.70 -1.07 3.66
N ASP A 239 -12.76 -1.99 3.87
CA ASP A 239 -13.04 -3.42 3.79
C ASP A 239 -14.00 -3.88 4.89
N SER A 240 -13.90 -3.31 6.11
CA SER A 240 -14.82 -3.56 7.21
C SER A 240 -16.24 -3.05 6.91
N MET A 241 -16.37 -1.85 6.32
CA MET A 241 -17.67 -1.33 5.89
C MET A 241 -18.32 -2.22 4.83
N LEU A 242 -17.54 -2.67 3.83
CA LEU A 242 -18.02 -3.62 2.81
C LEU A 242 -18.44 -4.97 3.42
N ALA A 243 -17.67 -5.48 4.39
CA ALA A 243 -17.97 -6.74 5.06
C ALA A 243 -19.26 -6.66 5.90
N VAL A 244 -19.41 -5.59 6.68
CA VAL A 244 -20.59 -5.34 7.51
C VAL A 244 -21.84 -5.13 6.64
N ALA A 245 -21.70 -4.42 5.53
CA ALA A 245 -22.77 -4.22 4.55
C ALA A 245 -23.10 -5.49 3.73
N GLY A 246 -22.30 -6.56 3.85
CA GLY A 246 -22.48 -7.79 3.07
C GLY A 246 -22.15 -7.64 1.58
N ARG A 247 -21.31 -6.67 1.24
CA ARG A 247 -20.90 -6.34 -0.13
C ARG A 247 -19.47 -6.79 -0.47
N LEU A 248 -18.66 -7.18 0.51
CA LEU A 248 -17.25 -7.52 0.29
C LEU A 248 -17.08 -8.68 -0.69
N ASN A 249 -16.37 -8.43 -1.78
CA ASN A 249 -15.98 -9.42 -2.76
C ASN A 249 -14.59 -9.97 -2.43
N LEU A 250 -14.51 -11.25 -2.06
CA LEU A 250 -13.29 -11.94 -1.65
C LEU A 250 -12.49 -12.55 -2.80
N LYS A 251 -12.84 -12.24 -4.06
CA LYS A 251 -12.10 -12.71 -5.25
C LYS A 251 -10.62 -12.36 -5.13
N MET A 252 -9.76 -13.35 -5.27
CA MET A 252 -8.32 -13.20 -5.19
C MET A 252 -7.67 -13.16 -6.57
N GLY A 253 -6.53 -12.46 -6.66
CA GLY A 253 -5.73 -12.36 -7.88
C GLY A 253 -6.32 -11.40 -8.93
N GLY A 254 -5.71 -11.37 -10.10
CA GLY A 254 -6.07 -10.46 -11.18
C GLY A 254 -5.49 -9.05 -11.04
N PRO A 255 -5.81 -8.15 -12.01
CA PRO A 255 -5.30 -6.78 -12.03
C PRO A 255 -5.89 -5.92 -10.91
N SER A 256 -5.23 -4.81 -10.65
CA SER A 256 -5.77 -3.74 -9.81
C SER A 256 -7.02 -3.13 -10.44
N ILE A 257 -7.92 -2.63 -9.59
CA ILE A 257 -9.21 -2.06 -9.99
C ILE A 257 -9.24 -0.55 -9.78
N MET A 258 -9.97 0.12 -10.66
CA MET A 258 -10.35 1.52 -10.52
C MET A 258 -11.85 1.57 -10.20
N VAL A 259 -12.17 2.19 -9.07
CA VAL A 259 -13.55 2.38 -8.62
C VAL A 259 -14.13 3.70 -9.14
N PRO A 260 -15.46 3.88 -9.15
CA PRO A 260 -16.06 5.17 -9.41
C PRO A 260 -15.51 6.26 -8.49
N VAL A 261 -15.23 7.41 -9.07
CA VAL A 261 -14.84 8.64 -8.37
C VAL A 261 -15.52 9.83 -9.05
N ASP A 262 -15.59 10.95 -8.35
CA ASP A 262 -16.16 12.16 -8.89
C ASP A 262 -15.46 12.61 -10.18
N LYS A 263 -16.24 13.13 -11.12
CA LYS A 263 -15.71 13.62 -12.41
C LYS A 263 -14.70 14.75 -12.21
N GLU A 264 -14.88 15.56 -11.18
CA GLU A 264 -13.95 16.64 -10.82
C GLU A 264 -12.56 16.08 -10.52
N LEU A 265 -12.46 14.98 -9.76
CA LEU A 265 -11.18 14.34 -9.46
C LEU A 265 -10.50 13.80 -10.73
N THR A 266 -11.26 13.17 -11.64
CA THR A 266 -10.69 12.67 -12.88
C THR A 266 -10.28 13.77 -13.85
N SER A 267 -10.90 14.96 -13.78
CA SER A 267 -10.54 16.13 -14.58
C SER A 267 -9.16 16.70 -14.22
N LEU A 268 -8.65 16.43 -13.01
CA LEU A 268 -7.32 16.83 -12.58
C LEU A 268 -6.21 15.99 -13.22
N LEU A 269 -6.55 14.86 -13.82
CA LEU A 269 -5.58 14.04 -14.54
C LEU A 269 -5.18 14.69 -15.87
N TYR A 270 -3.90 14.60 -16.24
CA TYR A 270 -3.43 15.03 -17.56
C TYR A 270 -4.23 14.40 -18.71
N ASN A 271 -4.66 13.14 -18.54
CA ASN A 271 -5.60 12.47 -19.43
C ASN A 271 -6.66 11.75 -18.59
N PRO A 272 -7.91 12.24 -18.55
CA PRO A 272 -9.01 11.61 -17.80
C PRO A 272 -9.28 10.14 -18.18
N LYS A 273 -8.99 9.74 -19.42
CA LYS A 273 -9.12 8.35 -19.89
C LYS A 273 -8.17 7.36 -19.17
N GLN A 274 -7.17 7.87 -18.43
CA GLN A 274 -6.30 7.02 -17.60
C GLN A 274 -7.01 6.44 -16.37
N TRP A 275 -8.23 6.90 -16.05
CA TRP A 275 -9.05 6.32 -14.99
C TRP A 275 -10.20 5.56 -15.61
N THR A 276 -9.96 4.27 -15.91
CA THR A 276 -10.96 3.39 -16.52
C THR A 276 -11.62 2.55 -15.43
N ILE A 277 -12.85 2.92 -15.09
CA ILE A 277 -13.65 2.22 -14.08
C ILE A 277 -13.88 0.77 -14.56
N ALA A 278 -13.73 -0.20 -13.66
CA ALA A 278 -14.03 -1.60 -13.94
C ALA A 278 -15.50 -1.75 -14.36
N ALA A 279 -15.74 -2.40 -15.51
CA ALA A 279 -17.10 -2.54 -16.07
C ALA A 279 -18.03 -3.39 -15.20
N ASP A 280 -17.48 -4.40 -14.52
CA ASP A 280 -18.20 -5.21 -13.54
C ASP A 280 -18.27 -4.50 -12.19
N ALA A 281 -19.46 -4.05 -11.79
CA ALA A 281 -19.68 -3.37 -10.52
C ALA A 281 -19.33 -4.23 -9.30
N SER A 282 -19.32 -5.57 -9.41
CA SER A 282 -18.93 -6.45 -8.33
C SER A 282 -17.42 -6.34 -8.01
N GLU A 283 -16.59 -5.99 -8.99
CA GLU A 283 -15.16 -5.74 -8.81
C GLU A 283 -14.90 -4.48 -7.96
N HIS A 284 -15.80 -3.50 -7.96
CA HIS A 284 -15.66 -2.30 -7.12
C HIS A 284 -15.67 -2.61 -5.62
N ASN A 285 -16.26 -3.75 -5.24
CA ASN A 285 -16.38 -4.20 -3.86
C ASN A 285 -15.27 -5.16 -3.41
N ARG A 286 -14.24 -5.35 -4.24
CA ARG A 286 -13.06 -6.15 -3.84
C ARG A 286 -12.32 -5.47 -2.70
N ARG A 287 -11.54 -6.29 -1.97
CA ARG A 287 -10.68 -5.79 -0.90
C ARG A 287 -9.82 -4.63 -1.39
N SER A 288 -9.60 -3.65 -0.53
CA SER A 288 -8.82 -2.44 -0.83
C SER A 288 -7.38 -2.73 -1.27
N LEU A 289 -6.85 -3.92 -0.96
CA LEU A 289 -5.59 -4.43 -1.50
C LEU A 289 -5.53 -4.40 -3.05
N TYR A 290 -6.68 -4.50 -3.71
CA TYR A 290 -6.79 -4.49 -5.17
C TYR A 290 -7.07 -3.12 -5.77
N LEU A 291 -7.29 -2.09 -4.95
CA LEU A 291 -7.44 -0.73 -5.45
C LEU A 291 -6.12 -0.24 -6.07
N ILE A 292 -6.21 0.43 -7.20
CA ILE A 292 -5.03 1.07 -7.76
C ILE A 292 -4.60 2.24 -6.87
N ALA A 293 -3.34 2.26 -6.49
CA ALA A 293 -2.73 3.42 -5.84
C ALA A 293 -2.06 4.29 -6.90
N LYS A 294 -2.65 5.44 -7.21
CA LYS A 294 -2.17 6.37 -8.23
C LYS A 294 -1.59 7.62 -7.59
N ARG A 295 -0.35 8.01 -7.96
CA ARG A 295 0.37 9.14 -7.34
C ARG A 295 -0.35 10.48 -7.46
N ASN A 296 -1.03 10.70 -8.57
CA ASN A 296 -1.66 11.97 -8.91
C ASN A 296 -3.20 11.95 -8.80
N LEU A 297 -3.77 10.89 -8.25
CA LEU A 297 -5.18 10.81 -7.92
C LEU A 297 -5.37 9.90 -6.71
N ARG A 298 -5.71 10.47 -5.58
CA ARG A 298 -6.02 9.75 -4.36
C ARG A 298 -7.53 9.61 -4.20
N LEU A 299 -7.96 8.47 -3.71
CA LEU A 299 -9.36 8.27 -3.33
C LEU A 299 -9.63 9.07 -2.04
N PRO A 300 -10.73 9.88 -1.95
CA PRO A 300 -10.99 10.74 -0.81
C PRO A 300 -10.93 10.03 0.54
N MET A 301 -11.58 8.86 0.65
CA MET A 301 -11.54 8.07 1.87
C MET A 301 -10.12 7.60 2.23
N MET A 302 -9.31 7.20 1.23
CA MET A 302 -7.92 6.79 1.49
C MET A 302 -7.09 7.97 1.98
N ASP A 303 -7.24 9.14 1.38
CA ASP A 303 -6.54 10.36 1.77
C ASP A 303 -6.97 10.85 3.15
N ALA A 304 -8.27 10.88 3.43
CA ALA A 304 -8.81 11.26 4.73
C ALA A 304 -8.32 10.37 5.88
N PHE A 305 -8.07 9.09 5.63
CA PHE A 305 -7.62 8.11 6.64
C PHE A 305 -6.13 7.78 6.56
N ASP A 306 -5.29 8.75 6.17
CA ASP A 306 -3.83 8.71 6.24
C ASP A 306 -3.19 7.58 5.40
N ALA A 307 -3.78 7.22 4.26
CA ALA A 307 -3.11 6.30 3.34
C ALA A 307 -1.76 6.88 2.86
N PRO A 308 -0.73 6.05 2.63
CA PRO A 308 0.60 6.53 2.26
C PRO A 308 0.61 7.41 1.02
N ASP A 309 1.46 8.42 1.05
CA ASP A 309 1.68 9.38 -0.03
C ASP A 309 2.44 8.77 -1.18
N MET A 310 2.43 7.81 -1.73
CA MET A 310 3.08 7.21 -2.90
C MET A 310 4.27 7.97 -3.53
N GLN A 311 4.65 9.13 -2.99
CA GLN A 311 5.78 9.96 -3.45
C GLN A 311 7.08 9.60 -2.70
N ILE A 312 6.96 9.19 -1.45
CA ILE A 312 8.08 8.85 -0.55
C ILE A 312 7.92 7.46 0.05
N SER A 313 9.04 6.91 0.53
CA SER A 313 9.02 5.63 1.26
C SER A 313 8.28 5.78 2.59
N CYS A 314 7.24 4.98 2.81
CA CYS A 314 6.49 4.94 4.05
C CYS A 314 6.94 3.74 4.90
N ALA A 315 7.70 4.01 5.94
CA ALA A 315 8.12 2.97 6.90
C ALA A 315 7.12 2.80 8.05
N ARG A 316 6.39 3.85 8.37
CA ARG A 316 5.35 3.92 9.38
C ARG A 316 4.22 4.78 8.85
N ARG A 317 3.00 4.31 8.95
CA ARG A 317 1.83 5.14 8.66
C ARG A 317 1.59 6.11 9.81
N GLU A 318 1.23 7.32 9.48
CA GLU A 318 0.69 8.26 10.45
C GLU A 318 -0.76 7.86 10.78
N SER A 319 -1.22 8.27 11.95
CA SER A 319 -2.62 8.11 12.35
C SER A 319 -3.07 9.42 12.97
N SER A 320 -3.73 10.23 12.16
CA SER A 320 -4.27 11.53 12.58
C SER A 320 -5.73 11.40 13.00
N THR A 321 -6.24 12.42 13.69
CA THR A 321 -7.68 12.57 13.98
C THR A 321 -8.07 13.99 13.62
N HIS A 322 -8.88 14.13 12.56
CA HIS A 322 -9.30 15.43 12.07
C HIS A 322 -10.73 15.40 11.50
N ALA A 323 -11.36 16.58 11.43
CA ALA A 323 -12.76 16.73 11.01
C ALA A 323 -13.12 16.11 9.65
N PRO A 324 -12.28 16.17 8.60
CA PRO A 324 -12.58 15.51 7.33
C PRO A 324 -12.84 14.00 7.44
N GLN A 325 -12.26 13.29 8.40
CA GLN A 325 -12.56 11.85 8.62
C GLN A 325 -14.03 11.65 9.05
N ALA A 326 -14.50 12.46 10.01
CA ALA A 326 -15.89 12.41 10.44
C ALA A 326 -16.85 12.81 9.31
N LEU A 327 -16.48 13.82 8.52
CA LEU A 327 -17.27 14.23 7.35
C LEU A 327 -17.34 13.14 6.30
N GLU A 328 -16.24 12.46 5.99
CA GLU A 328 -16.21 11.34 5.04
C GLU A 328 -17.09 10.17 5.51
N LEU A 329 -17.04 9.82 6.81
CA LEU A 329 -17.86 8.75 7.37
C LEU A 329 -19.35 9.11 7.50
N THR A 330 -19.71 10.39 7.57
CA THR A 330 -21.12 10.82 7.73
C THR A 330 -21.77 11.23 6.42
N ASN A 331 -21.01 11.87 5.52
CA ASN A 331 -21.52 12.50 4.31
C ASN A 331 -20.97 11.89 3.02
N GLY A 332 -19.89 11.07 3.10
CA GLY A 332 -19.28 10.46 1.93
C GLY A 332 -20.22 9.49 1.22
N ASP A 333 -20.20 9.50 -0.11
CA ASP A 333 -21.05 8.64 -0.94
C ASP A 333 -20.84 7.16 -0.65
N PHE A 334 -19.58 6.77 -0.42
CA PHE A 334 -19.26 5.38 -0.08
C PHE A 334 -19.86 4.98 1.27
N ALA A 335 -19.72 5.80 2.30
CA ALA A 335 -20.28 5.54 3.63
C ALA A 335 -21.82 5.47 3.58
N SER A 336 -22.42 6.37 2.83
CA SER A 336 -23.87 6.41 2.59
C SER A 336 -24.38 5.13 1.92
N ALA A 337 -23.72 4.70 0.84
CA ALA A 337 -24.09 3.47 0.13
C ALA A 337 -23.90 2.20 1.00
N MET A 338 -22.86 2.17 1.85
CA MET A 338 -22.64 1.07 2.78
C MET A 338 -23.67 1.05 3.90
N ALA A 339 -24.10 2.21 4.41
CA ALA A 339 -25.15 2.30 5.40
C ALA A 339 -26.52 1.81 4.85
N GLU A 340 -26.85 2.14 3.61
CA GLU A 340 -28.04 1.63 2.94
C GLU A 340 -28.01 0.10 2.77
N ALA A 341 -26.88 -0.43 2.28
CA ALA A 341 -26.70 -1.87 2.13
C ALA A 341 -26.71 -2.61 3.47
N PHE A 342 -26.14 -2.01 4.52
CA PHE A 342 -26.17 -2.55 5.87
C PHE A 342 -27.59 -2.57 6.44
N ALA A 343 -28.36 -1.50 6.28
CA ALA A 343 -29.77 -1.46 6.67
C ALA A 343 -30.59 -2.55 5.98
N ALA A 344 -30.40 -2.73 4.68
CA ALA A 344 -31.06 -3.81 3.93
C ALA A 344 -30.68 -5.21 4.44
N ARG A 345 -29.40 -5.41 4.76
CA ARG A 345 -28.92 -6.65 5.38
C ARG A 345 -29.55 -6.89 6.75
N LEU A 346 -29.58 -5.88 7.60
CA LEU A 346 -30.20 -5.99 8.93
C LEU A 346 -31.67 -6.35 8.84
N THR A 347 -32.44 -5.74 7.95
CA THR A 347 -33.84 -6.09 7.70
C THR A 347 -33.99 -7.54 7.27
N LYS A 348 -33.11 -8.01 6.38
CA LYS A 348 -33.13 -9.41 5.89
C LYS A 348 -32.79 -10.41 6.99
N GLU A 349 -31.82 -10.11 7.85
CA GLU A 349 -31.29 -11.06 8.85
C GLU A 349 -31.99 -11.00 10.19
N ALA A 350 -32.52 -9.84 10.60
CA ALA A 350 -33.13 -9.60 11.91
C ALA A 350 -34.61 -9.19 11.87
N GLY A 351 -35.15 -8.90 10.67
CA GLY A 351 -36.54 -8.41 10.51
C GLY A 351 -36.69 -6.96 10.91
N THR A 352 -37.81 -6.63 11.59
CA THR A 352 -38.15 -5.26 12.00
C THR A 352 -38.13 -5.05 13.51
N ASP A 353 -37.86 -6.09 14.29
CA ASP A 353 -37.79 -6.00 15.75
C ASP A 353 -36.57 -5.19 16.20
N PRO A 354 -36.75 -4.06 16.93
CA PRO A 354 -35.67 -3.18 17.35
C PRO A 354 -34.56 -3.88 18.15
N LYS A 355 -34.92 -4.85 19.01
CA LYS A 355 -33.97 -5.57 19.83
C LYS A 355 -33.06 -6.47 18.95
N ARG A 356 -33.66 -7.22 18.03
CA ARG A 356 -32.94 -8.10 17.12
C ARG A 356 -32.08 -7.30 16.12
N LEU A 357 -32.60 -6.19 15.62
CA LEU A 357 -31.85 -5.27 14.76
C LEU A 357 -30.60 -4.74 15.48
N THR A 358 -30.76 -4.27 16.73
CA THR A 358 -29.65 -3.77 17.54
C THR A 358 -28.61 -4.84 17.80
N GLU A 359 -29.04 -6.02 18.29
CA GLU A 359 -28.13 -7.13 18.55
C GLU A 359 -27.33 -7.50 17.30
N ARG A 360 -28.02 -7.66 16.18
CA ARG A 360 -27.38 -8.03 14.92
C ARG A 360 -26.41 -6.97 14.40
N ALA A 361 -26.77 -5.70 14.54
CA ALA A 361 -25.92 -4.58 14.13
C ALA A 361 -24.60 -4.57 14.91
N TRP A 362 -24.63 -4.73 16.22
CA TRP A 362 -23.43 -4.78 17.06
C TRP A 362 -22.57 -6.01 16.77
N GLN A 363 -23.18 -7.20 16.65
CA GLN A 363 -22.46 -8.42 16.29
C GLN A 363 -21.68 -8.28 14.98
N LEU A 364 -22.30 -7.68 13.95
CA LEU A 364 -21.67 -7.50 12.65
C LEU A 364 -20.59 -6.42 12.66
N ALA A 365 -20.84 -5.30 13.34
CA ALA A 365 -19.97 -4.14 13.30
C ALA A 365 -18.83 -4.21 14.33
N THR A 366 -19.05 -4.80 15.49
CA THR A 366 -18.11 -4.77 16.62
C THR A 366 -17.69 -6.15 17.13
N GLY A 367 -18.30 -7.23 16.63
CA GLY A 367 -18.01 -8.59 17.06
C GLY A 367 -18.55 -8.95 18.46
N ARG A 368 -19.27 -8.06 19.11
CA ARG A 368 -19.85 -8.26 20.47
C ARG A 368 -21.31 -7.88 20.53
N SER A 369 -21.99 -8.24 21.59
CA SER A 369 -23.34 -7.73 21.90
C SER A 369 -23.28 -6.28 22.41
N PRO A 370 -24.35 -5.48 22.20
CA PRO A 370 -24.45 -4.15 22.79
C PRO A 370 -24.52 -4.24 24.32
N ASN A 371 -23.92 -3.27 25.01
CA ASN A 371 -24.12 -3.13 26.44
C ASN A 371 -25.50 -2.51 26.74
N ALA A 372 -25.91 -2.48 28.02
CA ALA A 372 -27.24 -2.00 28.42
C ALA A 372 -27.55 -0.56 27.97
N LYS A 373 -26.55 0.33 27.99
CA LYS A 373 -26.70 1.73 27.54
C LYS A 373 -26.84 1.80 26.04
N GLU A 374 -26.01 1.08 25.30
CA GLU A 374 -26.06 1.01 23.83
C GLU A 374 -27.41 0.44 23.36
N ALA A 375 -27.88 -0.64 23.99
CA ALA A 375 -29.16 -1.26 23.70
C ALA A 375 -30.33 -0.32 23.96
N ALA A 376 -30.31 0.43 25.07
CA ALA A 376 -31.36 1.40 25.39
C ALA A 376 -31.42 2.56 24.39
N LEU A 377 -30.29 3.14 24.02
CA LEU A 377 -30.20 4.22 23.02
C LEU A 377 -30.66 3.75 21.63
N ALA A 378 -30.25 2.57 21.20
CA ALA A 378 -30.68 1.98 19.94
C ALA A 378 -32.19 1.71 19.92
N ALA A 379 -32.75 1.14 20.98
CA ALA A 379 -34.19 0.90 21.11
C ALA A 379 -34.99 2.20 21.07
N GLN A 380 -34.54 3.24 21.76
CA GLN A 380 -35.15 4.57 21.72
C GLN A 380 -35.13 5.17 20.31
N TYR A 381 -34.02 5.01 19.59
CA TYR A 381 -33.91 5.50 18.22
C TYR A 381 -34.88 4.76 17.28
N LEU A 382 -34.86 3.43 17.31
CA LEU A 382 -35.62 2.57 16.40
C LEU A 382 -37.13 2.60 16.65
N SER A 383 -37.58 2.86 17.89
CA SER A 383 -39.01 3.01 18.23
C SER A 383 -39.62 4.31 17.69
N GLY A 384 -38.80 5.31 17.33
CA GLY A 384 -39.22 6.60 16.83
C GLY A 384 -39.56 6.66 15.35
N ASN A 385 -39.78 5.56 14.66
CA ASN A 385 -40.03 5.44 13.22
C ASN A 385 -38.98 6.20 12.35
N ARG A 386 -37.72 6.16 12.78
CA ARG A 386 -36.62 6.80 12.07
C ARG A 386 -36.00 5.84 11.03
N PRO A 387 -35.38 6.37 9.95
CA PRO A 387 -34.82 5.54 8.91
C PRO A 387 -33.73 4.59 9.45
N LEU A 388 -33.86 3.29 9.14
CA LEU A 388 -32.89 2.27 9.54
C LEU A 388 -31.50 2.54 8.91
N ARG A 389 -31.45 3.21 7.77
CA ARG A 389 -30.20 3.67 7.13
C ARG A 389 -29.40 4.59 8.06
N GLU A 390 -30.04 5.54 8.71
CA GLU A 390 -29.36 6.49 9.62
C GLU A 390 -28.85 5.76 10.88
N PHE A 391 -29.59 4.76 11.38
CA PHE A 391 -29.11 3.88 12.43
C PHE A 391 -27.87 3.10 11.98
N ALA A 392 -27.91 2.49 10.80
CA ALA A 392 -26.78 1.76 10.22
C ALA A 392 -25.56 2.67 10.05
N LEU A 393 -25.75 3.91 9.56
CA LEU A 393 -24.68 4.91 9.44
C LEU A 393 -24.08 5.26 10.81
N ALA A 394 -24.91 5.47 11.82
CA ALA A 394 -24.45 5.74 13.18
C ALA A 394 -23.63 4.60 13.75
N VAL A 395 -24.02 3.35 13.50
CA VAL A 395 -23.26 2.16 13.95
C VAL A 395 -21.89 2.08 13.27
N LEU A 396 -21.79 2.39 11.96
CA LEU A 396 -20.51 2.45 11.22
C LEU A 396 -19.60 3.60 11.69
N ASN A 397 -20.17 4.60 12.39
CA ASN A 397 -19.43 5.73 12.97
C ASN A 397 -19.04 5.52 14.45
N LEU A 398 -19.38 4.38 15.07
CA LEU A 398 -18.98 4.11 16.45
C LEU A 398 -17.46 3.96 16.58
N ASN A 399 -16.91 4.46 17.68
CA ASN A 399 -15.51 4.19 18.01
C ASN A 399 -15.20 2.69 18.08
N SER A 400 -16.14 1.87 18.59
CA SER A 400 -16.00 0.41 18.62
C SER A 400 -16.02 -0.26 17.25
N PHE A 401 -16.40 0.46 16.18
CA PHE A 401 -16.22 0.02 14.80
C PHE A 401 -14.88 0.49 14.24
N ALA A 402 -14.51 1.73 14.50
CA ALA A 402 -13.34 2.37 13.90
C ALA A 402 -12.01 2.03 14.60
N TYR A 403 -12.04 1.50 15.82
CA TYR A 403 -10.86 1.16 16.63
C TYR A 403 -10.89 -0.30 17.07
N VAL A 404 -9.69 -0.91 17.05
CA VAL A 404 -9.44 -2.25 17.62
C VAL A 404 -8.86 -2.06 19.03
N GLU A 405 -9.44 -2.76 20.01
CA GLU A 405 -9.04 -2.77 21.43
C GLU A 405 -8.46 -4.12 21.84
#